data_9141f24e984055bad55f8259341a9286
#
_entry.id   9141f24e984055bad55f8259341a9286
#
_cell.length_a   1.000
_cell.length_b   1.000
_cell.length_c   1.000
_cell.angle_alpha   90.00
_cell.angle_beta   90.00
_cell.angle_gamma   90.00
#
_symmetry.space_group_name_H-M   'P 1'
#
loop_
_entity.id
_entity.type
_entity.pdbx_description
1 polymer ?
#
loop_
_entity_poly.entity_id
_entity_poly.type
_entity_poly.pdbx_seq_one_letter_code
_entity_poly.pdbx_strand_id
1 'polypeptide(L)'
;MLKKFIVLLAALFITGCGTIVKTEIKEVPVYKIETVYVTVPSHLLKLNTIPSPPKKSVYINASDEVREDLMIRYSQSLISELRMCIADKKAITNIMNEKVKAGEERDKAKKESK
;
A
#
# COMPACT_ATOMS: atom_id res chain seq x y z
N MET A 1 -11.88 0.00 -80.74
CA MET A 1 -12.11 -0.76 -79.50
C MET A 1 -11.05 -0.47 -78.43
N LEU A 2 -9.82 -0.30 -78.75
CA LEU A 2 -8.71 -0.05 -77.78
C LEU A 2 -8.92 1.19 -76.95
N LYS A 3 -9.42 2.30 -77.52
CA LYS A 3 -9.67 3.56 -76.75
C LYS A 3 -10.77 3.40 -75.68
N LYS A 4 -11.77 2.59 -75.92
CA LYS A 4 -12.84 2.33 -74.92
C LYS A 4 -12.32 1.47 -73.75
N PHE A 5 -11.37 0.59 -74.02
CA PHE A 5 -10.76 -0.26 -72.98
C PHE A 5 -9.84 0.56 -72.03
N ILE A 6 -9.12 1.54 -72.57
CA ILE A 6 -8.23 2.41 -71.77
C ILE A 6 -9.04 3.27 -70.82
N VAL A 7 -10.21 3.81 -71.27
CA VAL A 7 -11.07 4.63 -70.43
C VAL A 7 -11.70 3.79 -69.30
N LEU A 8 -12.06 2.54 -69.59
CA LEU A 8 -12.60 1.65 -68.57
C LEU A 8 -11.56 1.25 -67.53
N LEU A 9 -10.32 1.06 -67.93
CA LEU A 9 -9.21 0.76 -67.02
C LEU A 9 -8.85 1.94 -66.13
N ALA A 10 -8.91 3.19 -66.68
CA ALA A 10 -8.65 4.39 -65.92
C ALA A 10 -9.71 4.66 -64.84
N ALA A 11 -10.98 4.32 -65.10
CA ALA A 11 -12.07 4.47 -64.14
C ALA A 11 -11.94 3.52 -62.92
N LEU A 12 -11.27 2.37 -63.06
CA LEU A 12 -11.06 1.43 -61.98
C LEU A 12 -10.00 1.90 -60.96
N PHE A 13 -9.09 2.82 -61.34
CA PHE A 13 -8.07 3.33 -60.44
C PHE A 13 -8.56 4.51 -59.57
N ILE A 14 -9.74 5.06 -59.83
CA ILE A 14 -10.25 6.22 -59.08
C ILE A 14 -11.06 5.81 -57.84
N THR A 15 -11.43 4.53 -57.71
CA THR A 15 -12.11 4.00 -56.52
C THR A 15 -11.14 3.55 -55.42
N GLY A 16 -10.05 4.24 -55.27
CA GLY A 16 -9.21 4.14 -54.09
C GLY A 16 -9.96 4.68 -52.88
N CYS A 17 -10.68 3.81 -52.18
CA CYS A 17 -11.30 4.12 -50.91
C CYS A 17 -10.23 4.59 -49.94
N GLY A 18 -10.09 5.89 -49.79
CA GLY A 18 -9.43 6.51 -48.63
C GLY A 18 -10.28 6.22 -47.41
N THR A 19 -10.08 5.06 -46.79
CA THR A 19 -10.60 4.80 -45.44
C THR A 19 -9.86 5.71 -44.53
N ILE A 20 -10.41 6.90 -44.22
CA ILE A 20 -9.94 7.73 -43.14
C ILE A 20 -10.25 6.97 -41.84
N VAL A 21 -9.27 6.22 -41.37
CA VAL A 21 -9.31 5.65 -40.03
C VAL A 21 -9.23 6.85 -39.07
N LYS A 22 -10.39 7.29 -38.58
CA LYS A 22 -10.45 8.17 -37.42
C LYS A 22 -9.92 7.35 -36.24
N THR A 23 -8.63 7.52 -35.94
CA THR A 23 -8.05 7.01 -34.71
C THR A 23 -8.62 7.88 -33.59
N GLU A 24 -9.72 7.44 -32.97
CA GLU A 24 -10.11 7.98 -31.67
C GLU A 24 -8.98 7.64 -30.70
N ILE A 25 -8.15 8.62 -30.41
CA ILE A 25 -7.20 8.56 -29.31
C ILE A 25 -8.06 8.56 -28.05
N LYS A 26 -8.44 7.37 -27.57
CA LYS A 26 -8.95 7.25 -26.21
C LYS A 26 -7.82 7.71 -25.30
N GLU A 27 -7.98 8.90 -24.75
CA GLU A 27 -7.11 9.37 -23.66
C GLU A 27 -7.19 8.32 -22.55
N VAL A 28 -6.14 7.53 -22.42
CA VAL A 28 -5.99 6.63 -21.27
C VAL A 28 -5.84 7.53 -20.07
N PRO A 29 -6.73 7.46 -19.07
CA PRO A 29 -6.60 8.30 -17.89
C PRO A 29 -5.24 8.00 -17.26
N VAL A 30 -4.33 8.95 -17.34
CA VAL A 30 -3.05 8.88 -16.63
C VAL A 30 -3.38 9.02 -15.15
N TYR A 31 -3.40 7.90 -14.45
CA TYR A 31 -3.52 7.90 -13.00
C TYR A 31 -2.25 8.55 -12.44
N LYS A 32 -2.38 9.82 -12.07
CA LYS A 32 -1.33 10.51 -11.31
C LYS A 32 -1.28 9.87 -9.94
N ILE A 33 -0.28 9.02 -9.72
CA ILE A 33 -0.02 8.43 -8.41
C ILE A 33 0.48 9.56 -7.51
N GLU A 34 -0.40 10.14 -6.72
CA GLU A 34 0.00 11.05 -5.65
C GLU A 34 0.54 10.21 -4.50
N THR A 35 1.85 10.26 -4.29
CA THR A 35 2.49 9.60 -3.17
C THR A 35 2.13 10.36 -1.89
N VAL A 36 1.29 9.76 -1.05
CA VAL A 36 0.95 10.34 0.26
C VAL A 36 2.00 9.89 1.27
N TYR A 37 2.82 10.82 1.71
CA TYR A 37 3.76 10.57 2.80
C TYR A 37 3.02 10.56 4.14
N VAL A 38 3.05 9.42 4.82
CA VAL A 38 2.50 9.29 6.17
C VAL A 38 3.66 9.40 7.16
N THR A 39 3.65 10.47 7.96
CA THR A 39 4.63 10.63 9.03
C THR A 39 4.14 9.89 10.27
N VAL A 40 4.85 8.83 10.65
CA VAL A 40 4.60 8.09 11.88
C VAL A 40 5.38 8.76 13.02
N PRO A 41 4.74 9.09 14.17
CA PRO A 41 5.44 9.66 15.31
C PRO A 41 6.60 8.78 15.79
N SER A 42 7.74 9.38 16.08
CA SER A 42 8.97 8.67 16.41
C SER A 42 8.86 7.77 17.66
N HIS A 43 7.99 8.13 18.61
CA HIS A 43 7.76 7.30 19.79
C HIS A 43 7.11 5.94 19.47
N LEU A 44 6.31 5.84 18.38
CA LEU A 44 5.70 4.58 17.92
C LEU A 44 6.70 3.71 17.13
N LEU A 45 7.81 4.28 16.69
CA LEU A 45 8.87 3.56 15.97
C LEU A 45 9.97 3.06 16.92
N LYS A 46 9.87 3.38 18.21
CA LYS A 46 10.84 2.94 19.21
C LYS A 46 10.70 1.43 19.41
N LEU A 47 11.81 0.72 19.24
CA LEU A 47 11.85 -0.71 19.51
C LEU A 47 11.62 -0.97 21.00
N ASN A 48 10.61 -1.78 21.31
CA ASN A 48 10.39 -2.27 22.65
C ASN A 48 11.49 -3.27 23.03
N THR A 49 12.03 -3.14 24.23
CA THR A 49 13.11 -3.99 24.72
C THR A 49 12.52 -5.30 25.20
N ILE A 50 12.92 -6.41 24.60
CA ILE A 50 12.49 -7.73 25.06
C ILE A 50 13.13 -7.97 26.44
N PRO A 51 12.34 -8.26 27.49
CA PRO A 51 12.88 -8.59 28.80
C PRO A 51 13.82 -9.79 28.73
N SER A 52 14.97 -9.68 29.38
CA SER A 52 15.91 -10.80 29.46
C SER A 52 15.41 -11.87 30.43
N PRO A 53 15.54 -13.15 30.07
CA PRO A 53 15.18 -14.22 30.98
C PRO A 53 16.05 -14.24 32.24
N PRO A 54 15.58 -14.84 33.33
CA PRO A 54 16.38 -15.01 34.53
C PRO A 54 17.71 -15.69 34.23
N LYS A 55 18.79 -15.22 34.85
CA LYS A 55 20.10 -15.83 34.64
C LYS A 55 20.09 -17.28 35.07
N LYS A 56 20.60 -18.18 34.21
CA LYS A 56 20.63 -19.61 34.46
C LYS A 56 21.20 -20.00 35.82
N SER A 57 22.29 -19.34 36.25
CA SER A 57 22.93 -19.58 37.58
C SER A 57 22.00 -19.26 38.74
N VAL A 58 21.21 -18.17 38.64
CA VAL A 58 20.25 -17.78 39.68
C VAL A 58 19.08 -18.78 39.71
N TYR A 59 18.57 -19.15 38.54
CA TYR A 59 17.45 -20.08 38.44
C TYR A 59 17.78 -21.47 38.99
N ILE A 60 18.97 -22.04 38.65
CA ILE A 60 19.34 -23.40 39.07
C ILE A 60 19.59 -23.47 40.59
N ASN A 61 20.17 -22.42 41.20
CA ASN A 61 20.50 -22.40 42.59
C ASN A 61 19.38 -21.92 43.52
N ALA A 62 18.23 -21.51 42.94
CA ALA A 62 17.08 -21.05 43.70
C ALA A 62 16.23 -22.23 44.23
N SER A 63 15.50 -21.98 45.30
CA SER A 63 14.45 -22.90 45.77
C SER A 63 13.30 -22.95 44.76
N ASP A 64 12.45 -23.98 44.83
CA ASP A 64 11.31 -24.13 43.88
C ASP A 64 10.35 -22.93 43.92
N GLU A 65 10.08 -22.40 45.10
CA GLU A 65 9.24 -21.20 45.30
C GLU A 65 9.85 -19.95 44.63
N VAL A 66 11.16 -19.75 44.75
CA VAL A 66 11.86 -18.64 44.14
C VAL A 66 11.94 -18.79 42.63
N ARG A 67 12.08 -19.99 42.10
CA ARG A 67 12.02 -20.26 40.65
C ARG A 67 10.68 -19.93 40.07
N GLU A 68 9.62 -20.30 40.76
CA GLU A 68 8.24 -19.99 40.35
C GLU A 68 8.02 -18.49 40.30
N ASP A 69 8.39 -17.75 41.33
CA ASP A 69 8.30 -16.29 41.39
C ASP A 69 9.08 -15.61 40.24
N LEU A 70 10.32 -16.05 40.01
CA LEU A 70 11.14 -15.54 38.88
C LEU A 70 10.46 -15.75 37.52
N MET A 71 9.86 -16.90 37.29
CA MET A 71 9.17 -17.20 36.02
C MET A 71 7.87 -16.42 35.89
N ILE A 72 7.12 -16.23 36.98
CA ILE A 72 5.92 -15.41 36.99
C ILE A 72 6.26 -13.96 36.64
N ARG A 73 7.26 -13.35 37.28
CA ARG A 73 7.70 -11.98 37.00
C ARG A 73 8.19 -11.82 35.57
N TYR A 74 8.97 -12.77 35.06
CA TYR A 74 9.43 -12.75 33.69
C TYR A 74 8.26 -12.81 32.69
N SER A 75 7.31 -13.71 32.93
CA SER A 75 6.10 -13.86 32.10
C SER A 75 5.24 -12.59 32.12
N GLN A 76 5.05 -11.98 33.28
CA GLN A 76 4.33 -10.70 33.41
C GLN A 76 5.01 -9.58 32.64
N SER A 77 6.34 -9.49 32.70
CA SER A 77 7.12 -8.51 31.95
C SER A 77 6.97 -8.72 30.44
N LEU A 78 7.05 -9.96 29.94
CA LEU A 78 6.81 -10.29 28.52
C LEU A 78 5.41 -9.91 28.06
N ILE A 79 4.39 -10.20 28.88
CA ILE A 79 3.00 -9.86 28.55
C ILE A 79 2.82 -8.33 28.48
N SER A 80 3.46 -7.59 29.39
CA SER A 80 3.42 -6.14 29.40
C SER A 80 4.04 -5.54 28.12
N GLU A 81 5.23 -6.01 27.73
CA GLU A 81 5.90 -5.57 26.50
C GLU A 81 5.10 -5.93 25.25
N LEU A 82 4.50 -7.12 25.23
CA LEU A 82 3.64 -7.54 24.12
C LEU A 82 2.41 -6.65 23.99
N ARG A 83 1.77 -6.28 25.10
CA ARG A 83 0.62 -5.37 25.09
C ARG A 83 0.99 -3.99 24.55
N MET A 84 2.15 -3.44 24.94
CA MET A 84 2.64 -2.17 24.41
C MET A 84 2.89 -2.26 22.90
N CYS A 85 3.54 -3.31 22.43
CA CYS A 85 3.79 -3.55 21.01
C CYS A 85 2.48 -3.63 20.19
N ILE A 86 1.47 -4.30 20.72
CA ILE A 86 0.14 -4.38 20.08
C ILE A 86 -0.54 -3.02 20.04
N ALA A 87 -0.44 -2.23 21.11
CA ALA A 87 -1.01 -0.89 21.17
C ALA A 87 -0.36 0.05 20.15
N ASP A 88 0.96 0.03 20.04
CA ASP A 88 1.73 0.82 19.08
C ASP A 88 1.38 0.43 17.63
N LYS A 89 1.30 -0.86 17.35
CA LYS A 89 0.87 -1.36 16.03
C LYS A 89 -0.53 -0.88 15.68
N LYS A 90 -1.45 -0.92 16.63
CA LYS A 90 -2.83 -0.44 16.43
C LYS A 90 -2.85 1.07 16.18
N ALA A 91 -2.06 1.86 16.91
CA ALA A 91 -1.96 3.30 16.71
C ALA A 91 -1.42 3.63 15.31
N ILE A 92 -0.37 2.96 14.86
CA ILE A 92 0.19 3.12 13.49
C ILE A 92 -0.87 2.80 12.44
N THR A 93 -1.59 1.68 12.60
CA THR A 93 -2.66 1.28 11.67
C THR A 93 -3.77 2.32 11.59
N ASN A 94 -4.17 2.90 12.72
CA ASN A 94 -5.18 3.95 12.74
C ASN A 94 -4.71 5.21 12.01
N ILE A 95 -3.48 5.66 12.24
CA ILE A 95 -2.89 6.81 11.52
C ILE A 95 -2.88 6.57 10.01
N MET A 96 -2.50 5.39 9.57
CA MET A 96 -2.51 5.04 8.16
C MET A 96 -3.91 5.08 7.57
N ASN A 97 -4.90 4.49 8.25
CA ASN A 97 -6.28 4.45 7.79
C ASN A 97 -6.91 5.85 7.70
N GLU A 98 -6.63 6.73 8.65
CA GLU A 98 -7.10 8.13 8.61
C GLU A 98 -6.52 8.88 7.42
N LYS A 99 -5.23 8.68 7.12
CA LYS A 99 -4.59 9.32 5.97
C LYS A 99 -5.13 8.82 4.63
N VAL A 100 -5.41 7.52 4.53
CA VAL A 100 -6.03 6.95 3.33
C VAL A 100 -7.42 7.54 3.11
N LYS A 101 -8.27 7.58 4.15
CA LYS A 101 -9.61 8.17 4.06
C LYS A 101 -9.57 9.65 3.65
N ALA A 102 -8.67 10.44 4.26
CA ALA A 102 -8.50 11.85 3.90
C ALA A 102 -8.02 12.05 2.46
N GLY A 103 -7.24 11.11 1.91
CA GLY A 103 -6.86 11.09 0.50
C GLY A 103 -8.08 10.85 -0.41
N GLU A 104 -8.88 9.83 -0.11
CA GLU A 104 -10.08 9.49 -0.89
C GLU A 104 -11.12 10.62 -0.91
N GLU A 105 -11.31 11.32 0.23
CA GLU A 105 -12.22 12.46 0.32
C GLU A 105 -11.76 13.65 -0.55
N ARG A 106 -10.46 13.94 -0.59
CA ARG A 106 -9.89 14.97 -1.47
C ARG A 106 -10.10 14.65 -2.94
N ASP A 107 -9.94 13.39 -3.32
CA ASP A 107 -10.12 12.95 -4.71
C ASP A 107 -11.60 13.03 -5.13
N LYS A 108 -12.53 12.74 -4.23
CA LYS A 108 -13.98 12.93 -4.47
C LYS A 108 -14.31 14.41 -4.67
N ALA A 109 -13.83 15.27 -3.78
CA ALA A 109 -14.07 16.71 -3.88
C ALA A 109 -13.51 17.32 -5.18
N LYS A 110 -12.36 16.85 -5.66
CA LYS A 110 -11.79 17.29 -6.95
C LYS A 110 -12.61 16.83 -8.16
N LYS A 111 -13.32 15.70 -8.08
CA LYS A 111 -14.18 15.19 -9.15
C LYS A 111 -15.51 15.94 -9.23
N GLU A 112 -16.05 16.37 -8.10
CA GLU A 112 -17.32 17.12 -8.03
C GLU A 112 -17.16 18.60 -8.44
N SER A 113 -15.94 19.13 -8.44
CA SER A 113 -15.64 20.54 -8.81
C SER A 113 -15.33 20.73 -10.31
N LYS A 114 -15.39 19.69 -11.13
CA LYS A 114 -15.22 19.73 -12.60
C LYS A 114 -16.52 19.51 -13.33
#